data_fc397adb5f9d7681462ae20181f216e8
#
_entry.id   fc397adb5f9d7681462ae20181f216e8
#
_cell.length_a   1.000
_cell.length_b   1.000
_cell.length_c   1.000
_cell.angle_alpha   90.00
_cell.angle_beta   90.00
_cell.angle_gamma   90.00
#
_symmetry.space_group_name_H-M   'P 1'
#
loop_
_entity.id
_entity.type
_entity.pdbx_description
1 polymer ?
#
loop_
_entity_poly.entity_id
_entity_poly.type
_entity_poly.pdbx_seq_one_letter_code
_entity_poly.pdbx_strand_id
1 'polypeptide(L)'
;REFLQATGTQLDKLDFLIQGMVKTSRLETGVITLEKQDAVIGDTLVSAINGVLAPMEQKEISLSVDCPSDLTISHDSRWTSEALFNILDNAVKYTSAGGSIQVRVRDWEMYLRIDVTDTGRGIPEHSQGTIFKRFYRDEAVHDIDGVGIGLYLAREIITMQGGYITVESKVGEGSTCSVFLPIK
;
A
#
# COMPACT_ATOMS: atom_id res chain seq x y z
N ARG A 1 -7.09 1.09 -34.10
CA ARG A 1 -6.09 1.47 -33.06
C ARG A 1 -6.71 1.45 -31.66
N GLU A 2 -7.87 2.06 -31.44
CA GLU A 2 -8.58 2.06 -30.12
C GLU A 2 -8.89 0.66 -29.61
N PHE A 3 -9.33 -0.27 -30.47
CA PHE A 3 -9.64 -1.65 -30.07
C PHE A 3 -8.39 -2.40 -29.56
N LEU A 4 -7.24 -2.22 -30.20
CA LEU A 4 -5.98 -2.84 -29.77
C LEU A 4 -5.47 -2.25 -28.43
N GLN A 5 -5.65 -0.95 -28.20
CA GLN A 5 -5.32 -0.31 -26.93
C GLN A 5 -6.24 -0.79 -25.80
N ALA A 6 -7.55 -0.86 -26.05
CA ALA A 6 -8.50 -1.38 -25.08
C ALA A 6 -8.20 -2.84 -24.71
N THR A 7 -7.84 -3.68 -25.69
CA THR A 7 -7.47 -5.08 -25.45
C THR A 7 -6.17 -5.19 -24.66
N GLY A 8 -5.15 -4.36 -24.95
CA GLY A 8 -3.90 -4.30 -24.18
C GLY A 8 -4.16 -3.98 -22.72
N THR A 9 -4.94 -2.93 -22.44
CA THR A 9 -5.31 -2.53 -21.06
C THR A 9 -6.04 -3.64 -20.30
N GLN A 10 -6.90 -4.42 -20.96
CA GLN A 10 -7.60 -5.53 -20.33
C GLN A 10 -6.66 -6.71 -20.03
N LEU A 11 -5.69 -6.97 -20.89
CA LEU A 11 -4.66 -7.99 -20.65
C LEU A 11 -3.75 -7.62 -19.49
N ASP A 12 -3.34 -6.37 -19.37
CA ASP A 12 -2.54 -5.86 -18.25
C ASP A 12 -3.30 -5.99 -16.92
N LYS A 13 -4.61 -5.70 -16.94
CA LYS A 13 -5.49 -5.90 -15.77
C LYS A 13 -5.59 -7.37 -15.37
N LEU A 14 -5.72 -8.26 -16.34
CA LEU A 14 -5.81 -9.71 -16.10
C LEU A 14 -4.49 -10.26 -15.54
N ASP A 15 -3.36 -9.83 -16.08
CA ASP A 15 -2.05 -10.22 -15.56
C ASP A 15 -1.85 -9.74 -14.11
N PHE A 16 -2.16 -8.48 -13.83
CA PHE A 16 -2.12 -7.94 -12.46
C PHE A 16 -3.01 -8.73 -11.48
N LEU A 17 -4.21 -9.14 -11.93
CA LEU A 17 -5.12 -10.01 -11.17
C LEU A 17 -4.48 -11.35 -10.84
N ILE A 18 -3.96 -12.03 -11.87
CA ILE A 18 -3.34 -13.36 -11.72
C ILE A 18 -2.14 -13.28 -10.78
N GLN A 19 -1.27 -12.30 -10.96
CA GLN A 19 -0.10 -12.08 -10.12
C GLN A 19 -0.50 -11.84 -8.65
N GLY A 20 -1.49 -10.99 -8.42
CA GLY A 20 -2.02 -10.71 -7.08
C GLY A 20 -2.62 -11.96 -6.42
N MET A 21 -3.41 -12.74 -7.17
CA MET A 21 -4.01 -13.98 -6.68
C MET A 21 -2.95 -15.04 -6.37
N VAL A 22 -1.94 -15.20 -7.22
CA VAL A 22 -0.84 -16.15 -7.01
C VAL A 22 -0.04 -15.77 -5.76
N LYS A 23 0.32 -14.48 -5.60
CA LYS A 23 1.01 -13.99 -4.40
C LYS A 23 0.20 -14.26 -3.14
N THR A 24 -1.09 -13.92 -3.15
CA THR A 24 -2.00 -14.15 -2.02
C THR A 24 -2.11 -15.63 -1.68
N SER A 25 -2.34 -16.48 -2.67
CA SER A 25 -2.44 -17.95 -2.47
C SER A 25 -1.17 -18.54 -1.88
N ARG A 26 0.00 -18.11 -2.33
CA ARG A 26 1.29 -18.58 -1.81
C ARG A 26 1.55 -18.11 -0.38
N LEU A 27 1.07 -16.93 0.01
CA LEU A 27 1.13 -16.46 1.39
C LEU A 27 0.20 -17.28 2.29
N GLU A 28 -1.07 -17.45 1.89
CA GLU A 28 -2.08 -18.19 2.66
C GLU A 28 -1.71 -19.67 2.86
N THR A 29 -1.08 -20.29 1.87
CA THR A 29 -0.68 -21.70 1.92
C THR A 29 0.67 -21.92 2.63
N GLY A 30 1.31 -20.86 3.12
CA GLY A 30 2.63 -20.94 3.79
C GLY A 30 3.78 -21.36 2.86
N VAL A 31 3.57 -21.31 1.54
CA VAL A 31 4.62 -21.57 0.54
C VAL A 31 5.67 -20.44 0.55
N ILE A 32 5.24 -19.23 0.90
CA ILE A 32 6.14 -18.10 1.10
C ILE A 32 6.52 -18.05 2.57
N THR A 33 7.81 -18.23 2.84
CA THR A 33 8.43 -17.96 4.13
C THR A 33 9.03 -16.57 4.11
N LEU A 34 8.75 -15.76 5.13
CA LEU A 34 9.36 -14.44 5.27
C LEU A 34 10.76 -14.58 5.87
N GLU A 35 11.71 -13.89 5.29
CA GLU A 35 13.11 -13.85 5.74
C GLU A 35 13.39 -12.49 6.39
N LYS A 36 13.14 -12.40 7.69
CA LYS A 36 13.44 -11.19 8.46
C LYS A 36 14.93 -11.04 8.66
N GLN A 37 15.44 -9.84 8.40
CA GLN A 37 16.82 -9.43 8.63
C GLN A 37 16.84 -8.00 9.14
N ASP A 38 17.87 -7.66 9.90
CA ASP A 38 18.11 -6.28 10.31
C ASP A 38 18.44 -5.44 9.07
N ALA A 39 17.56 -4.50 8.76
CA ALA A 39 17.67 -3.63 7.58
C ALA A 39 17.17 -2.22 7.88
N VAL A 40 17.73 -1.24 7.17
CA VAL A 40 17.33 0.16 7.26
C VAL A 40 15.96 0.31 6.61
N ILE A 41 14.97 0.76 7.38
CA ILE A 41 13.59 0.90 6.89
C ILE A 41 13.47 1.94 5.78
N GLY A 42 14.33 2.96 5.78
CA GLY A 42 14.39 3.97 4.73
C GLY A 42 14.64 3.37 3.35
N ASP A 43 15.53 2.39 3.21
CA ASP A 43 15.84 1.71 1.94
C ASP A 43 14.62 0.91 1.43
N THR A 44 13.92 0.25 2.34
CA THR A 44 12.67 -0.48 2.04
C THR A 44 11.57 0.47 1.56
N LEU A 45 11.45 1.64 2.22
CA LEU A 45 10.51 2.67 1.84
C LEU A 45 10.82 3.29 0.48
N VAL A 46 12.09 3.59 0.20
CA VAL A 46 12.55 4.08 -1.12
C VAL A 46 12.19 3.09 -2.23
N SER A 47 12.39 1.80 -1.99
CA SER A 47 12.01 0.74 -2.94
C SER A 47 10.50 0.78 -3.26
N ALA A 48 9.66 0.95 -2.24
CA ALA A 48 8.20 1.04 -2.43
C ALA A 48 7.79 2.33 -3.17
N ILE A 49 8.37 3.48 -2.81
CA ILE A 49 8.10 4.79 -3.41
C ILE A 49 8.45 4.79 -4.91
N ASN A 50 9.58 4.19 -5.29
CA ASN A 50 9.99 4.11 -6.70
C ASN A 50 8.93 3.47 -7.60
N GLY A 51 8.13 2.54 -7.07
CA GLY A 51 7.04 1.90 -7.80
C GLY A 51 5.87 2.83 -8.13
N VAL A 52 5.73 3.96 -7.44
CA VAL A 52 4.60 4.89 -7.60
C VAL A 52 4.99 6.27 -8.14
N LEU A 53 6.28 6.55 -8.37
CA LEU A 53 6.74 7.86 -8.83
C LEU A 53 6.10 8.28 -10.15
N ALA A 54 6.09 7.42 -11.15
CA ALA A 54 5.56 7.76 -12.48
C ALA A 54 4.06 8.16 -12.45
N PRO A 55 3.15 7.39 -11.81
CA PRO A 55 1.75 7.81 -11.68
C PRO A 55 1.58 9.05 -10.79
N MET A 56 2.46 9.28 -9.80
CA MET A 56 2.44 10.51 -9.01
C MET A 56 2.78 11.73 -9.84
N GLU A 57 3.84 11.65 -10.65
CA GLU A 57 4.25 12.72 -11.58
C GLU A 57 3.14 13.05 -12.58
N GLN A 58 2.49 12.03 -13.15
CA GLN A 58 1.38 12.22 -14.09
C GLN A 58 0.18 12.94 -13.47
N LYS A 59 -0.04 12.77 -12.18
CA LYS A 59 -1.11 13.43 -11.42
C LYS A 59 -0.65 14.70 -10.71
N GLU A 60 0.61 15.09 -10.84
CA GLU A 60 1.19 16.25 -10.11
C GLU A 60 0.99 16.16 -8.59
N ILE A 61 1.04 14.92 -8.04
CA ILE A 61 0.90 14.68 -6.61
C ILE A 61 2.24 14.96 -5.92
N SER A 62 2.22 15.82 -4.91
CA SER A 62 3.42 16.10 -4.10
C SER A 62 3.64 14.99 -3.07
N LEU A 63 4.91 14.59 -2.90
CA LEU A 63 5.33 13.62 -1.88
C LEU A 63 6.23 14.30 -0.85
N SER A 64 5.94 14.09 0.43
CA SER A 64 6.86 14.41 1.51
C SER A 64 7.17 13.16 2.33
N VAL A 65 8.44 12.96 2.67
CA VAL A 65 8.91 11.80 3.45
C VAL A 65 9.67 12.30 4.66
N ASP A 66 9.22 11.88 5.84
CA ASP A 66 9.87 12.12 7.13
C ASP A 66 10.24 10.75 7.73
N CYS A 67 11.49 10.34 7.50
CA CYS A 67 12.02 9.04 7.91
C CYS A 67 13.44 9.24 8.47
N PRO A 68 13.73 8.78 9.70
CA PRO A 68 15.10 8.76 10.21
C PRO A 68 16.03 7.95 9.30
N SER A 69 17.22 8.47 9.01
CA SER A 69 18.13 7.93 7.99
C SER A 69 18.73 6.56 8.32
N ASP A 70 18.83 6.24 9.60
CA ASP A 70 19.57 5.10 10.12
C ASP A 70 18.72 4.12 10.97
N LEU A 71 17.40 4.27 10.90
CA LEU A 71 16.47 3.45 11.66
C LEU A 71 16.45 2.02 11.11
N THR A 72 17.03 1.10 11.88
CA THR A 72 17.15 -0.31 11.53
C THR A 72 16.19 -1.14 12.38
N ILE A 73 15.41 -2.00 11.74
CA ILE A 73 14.52 -2.99 12.38
C ILE A 73 14.64 -4.35 11.70
N SER A 74 14.27 -5.42 12.43
CA SER A 74 14.20 -6.76 11.88
C SER A 74 12.92 -6.95 11.07
N HIS A 75 13.03 -6.99 9.74
CA HIS A 75 11.90 -7.16 8.84
C HIS A 75 12.31 -7.84 7.53
N ASP A 76 11.35 -8.35 6.79
CA ASP A 76 11.57 -8.80 5.41
C ASP A 76 11.44 -7.57 4.48
N SER A 77 12.57 -7.03 4.02
CA SER A 77 12.60 -5.79 3.22
C SER A 77 11.83 -5.92 1.92
N ARG A 78 11.88 -7.08 1.27
CA ARG A 78 11.19 -7.33 0.00
C ARG A 78 9.67 -7.32 0.17
N TRP A 79 9.18 -8.08 1.14
CA TRP A 79 7.74 -8.18 1.38
C TRP A 79 7.17 -6.92 2.05
N THR A 80 7.94 -6.28 2.93
CA THR A 80 7.54 -4.99 3.51
C THR A 80 7.46 -3.91 2.43
N SER A 81 8.42 -3.87 1.50
CA SER A 81 8.35 -2.96 0.34
C SER A 81 7.10 -3.21 -0.52
N GLU A 82 6.74 -4.48 -0.76
CA GLU A 82 5.50 -4.84 -1.47
C GLU A 82 4.25 -4.36 -0.72
N ALA A 83 4.20 -4.52 0.61
CA ALA A 83 3.09 -4.02 1.43
C ALA A 83 2.96 -2.50 1.36
N LEU A 84 4.08 -1.78 1.53
CA LEU A 84 4.12 -0.32 1.44
C LEU A 84 3.77 0.18 0.04
N PHE A 85 4.23 -0.49 -1.01
CA PHE A 85 3.84 -0.20 -2.39
C PHE A 85 2.32 -0.28 -2.58
N ASN A 86 1.67 -1.33 -2.10
CA ASN A 86 0.21 -1.47 -2.21
C ASN A 86 -0.57 -0.35 -1.50
N ILE A 87 -0.05 0.12 -0.36
CA ILE A 87 -0.64 1.24 0.38
C ILE A 87 -0.43 2.56 -0.38
N LEU A 88 0.80 2.81 -0.87
CA LEU A 88 1.14 4.00 -1.64
C LEU A 88 0.39 4.06 -2.97
N ASP A 89 0.27 2.94 -3.67
CA ASP A 89 -0.48 2.83 -4.93
C ASP A 89 -1.96 3.20 -4.73
N ASN A 90 -2.56 2.75 -3.63
CA ASN A 90 -3.91 3.19 -3.27
C ASN A 90 -3.97 4.69 -2.95
N ALA A 91 -3.03 5.23 -2.18
CA ALA A 91 -2.97 6.66 -1.90
C ALA A 91 -2.90 7.48 -3.19
N VAL A 92 -2.07 7.07 -4.16
CA VAL A 92 -1.96 7.73 -5.48
C VAL A 92 -3.24 7.59 -6.29
N LYS A 93 -3.87 6.41 -6.31
CA LYS A 93 -5.10 6.15 -7.06
C LYS A 93 -6.25 7.03 -6.61
N TYR A 94 -6.41 7.18 -5.30
CA TYR A 94 -7.56 7.88 -4.70
C TYR A 94 -7.31 9.36 -4.41
N THR A 95 -6.08 9.84 -4.59
CA THR A 95 -5.75 11.28 -4.54
C THR A 95 -5.96 11.90 -5.91
N SER A 96 -6.63 13.05 -5.93
CA SER A 96 -6.83 13.84 -7.15
C SER A 96 -5.53 14.49 -7.61
N ALA A 97 -5.49 14.89 -8.89
CA ALA A 97 -4.37 15.65 -9.45
C ALA A 97 -4.09 16.91 -8.61
N GLY A 98 -2.82 17.22 -8.38
CA GLY A 98 -2.38 18.34 -7.54
C GLY A 98 -2.49 18.11 -6.03
N GLY A 99 -2.92 16.91 -5.59
CA GLY A 99 -2.99 16.55 -4.18
C GLY A 99 -1.63 16.26 -3.56
N SER A 100 -1.63 15.74 -2.33
CA SER A 100 -0.40 15.42 -1.61
C SER A 100 -0.46 14.08 -0.89
N ILE A 101 0.71 13.44 -0.79
CA ILE A 101 0.95 12.25 0.02
C ILE A 101 2.10 12.54 0.97
N GLN A 102 1.92 12.23 2.25
CA GLN A 102 2.96 12.32 3.27
C GLN A 102 3.25 10.94 3.83
N VAL A 103 4.52 10.56 3.88
CA VAL A 103 4.98 9.37 4.58
C VAL A 103 5.77 9.79 5.81
N ARG A 104 5.42 9.23 6.96
CA ARG A 104 6.09 9.53 8.22
C ARG A 104 6.43 8.26 8.98
N VAL A 105 7.69 8.13 9.37
CA VAL A 105 8.22 6.96 10.12
C VAL A 105 8.61 7.40 11.52
N ARG A 106 8.16 6.68 12.56
CA ARG A 106 8.43 7.00 13.97
C ARG A 106 8.49 5.75 14.83
N ASP A 107 9.25 5.84 15.92
CA ASP A 107 9.12 4.90 17.02
C ASP A 107 7.77 5.04 17.70
N TRP A 108 7.14 3.91 17.99
CA TRP A 108 5.85 3.82 18.66
C TRP A 108 5.83 2.66 19.64
N GLU A 109 6.35 2.90 20.85
CA GLU A 109 6.46 1.91 21.93
C GLU A 109 7.26 0.65 21.49
N MET A 110 6.57 -0.49 21.26
CA MET A 110 7.18 -1.75 20.80
C MET A 110 7.15 -1.92 19.28
N TYR A 111 6.66 -0.91 18.55
CA TYR A 111 6.50 -0.93 17.11
C TYR A 111 7.20 0.24 16.43
N LEU A 112 7.62 0.02 15.21
CA LEU A 112 7.85 1.08 14.27
C LEU A 112 6.52 1.41 13.60
N ARG A 113 6.11 2.67 13.61
CA ARG A 113 4.91 3.16 12.93
C ARG A 113 5.29 3.89 11.66
N ILE A 114 4.66 3.48 10.54
CA ILE A 114 4.78 4.13 9.24
C ILE A 114 3.38 4.62 8.84
N ASP A 115 3.21 5.93 8.81
CA ASP A 115 1.97 6.58 8.38
C ASP A 115 2.09 6.99 6.91
N VAL A 116 1.14 6.57 6.09
CA VAL A 116 0.93 7.07 4.73
C VAL A 116 -0.36 7.86 4.73
N THR A 117 -0.24 9.18 4.65
CA THR A 117 -1.38 10.12 4.67
C THR A 117 -1.59 10.70 3.28
N ASP A 118 -2.80 10.62 2.76
CA ASP A 118 -3.20 11.21 1.48
C ASP A 118 -4.27 12.29 1.66
N THR A 119 -4.35 13.21 0.72
CA THR A 119 -5.41 14.23 0.63
C THR A 119 -6.49 13.83 -0.37
N GLY A 120 -6.76 12.54 -0.47
CA GLY A 120 -7.72 11.98 -1.39
C GLY A 120 -9.16 12.14 -0.94
N ARG A 121 -10.04 11.38 -1.59
CA ARG A 121 -11.49 11.43 -1.34
C ARG A 121 -11.92 10.97 0.06
N GLY A 122 -11.05 10.30 0.80
CA GLY A 122 -11.40 9.66 2.06
C GLY A 122 -12.25 8.40 1.90
N ILE A 123 -12.46 7.70 3.02
CA ILE A 123 -13.16 6.41 3.10
C ILE A 123 -14.34 6.56 4.08
N PRO A 124 -15.57 6.22 3.68
CA PRO A 124 -16.71 6.23 4.59
C PRO A 124 -16.48 5.33 5.81
N GLU A 125 -16.94 5.75 6.98
CA GLU A 125 -16.72 5.04 8.24
C GLU A 125 -17.16 3.56 8.18
N HIS A 126 -18.31 3.28 7.56
CA HIS A 126 -18.82 1.91 7.41
C HIS A 126 -17.94 1.02 6.50
N SER A 127 -17.11 1.62 5.65
CA SER A 127 -16.21 0.91 4.74
C SER A 127 -14.82 0.66 5.34
N GLN A 128 -14.38 1.45 6.32
CA GLN A 128 -13.02 1.38 6.88
C GLN A 128 -12.65 0.01 7.46
N GLY A 129 -13.61 -0.68 8.07
CA GLY A 129 -13.41 -2.05 8.57
C GLY A 129 -13.35 -3.12 7.48
N THR A 130 -13.79 -2.80 6.25
CA THR A 130 -13.92 -3.77 5.16
C THR A 130 -12.93 -3.59 4.02
N ILE A 131 -12.24 -2.45 3.93
CA ILE A 131 -11.27 -2.16 2.85
C ILE A 131 -10.10 -3.16 2.78
N PHE A 132 -9.82 -3.87 3.87
CA PHE A 132 -8.79 -4.91 3.95
C PHE A 132 -9.31 -6.30 3.60
N LYS A 133 -10.58 -6.45 3.22
CA LYS A 133 -11.11 -7.73 2.74
C LYS A 133 -10.69 -7.98 1.29
N ARG A 134 -10.46 -9.23 0.99
CA ARG A 134 -10.12 -9.68 -0.36
C ARG A 134 -11.25 -9.34 -1.34
N PHE A 135 -10.90 -8.77 -2.50
CA PHE A 135 -11.83 -8.33 -3.55
C PHE A 135 -12.82 -7.25 -3.13
N TYR A 136 -12.60 -6.60 -1.98
CA TYR A 136 -13.45 -5.50 -1.59
C TYR A 136 -13.15 -4.26 -2.43
N ARG A 137 -14.22 -3.67 -2.96
CA ARG A 137 -14.23 -2.37 -3.64
C ARG A 137 -15.50 -1.64 -3.21
N ASP A 138 -15.35 -0.39 -2.85
CA ASP A 138 -16.51 0.46 -2.56
C ASP A 138 -17.27 0.75 -3.87
N GLU A 139 -18.61 0.67 -3.86
CA GLU A 139 -19.44 0.93 -5.03
C GLU A 139 -19.21 2.31 -5.62
N ALA A 140 -18.83 3.28 -4.80
CA ALA A 140 -18.55 4.65 -5.22
C ALA A 140 -17.21 4.81 -5.98
N VAL A 141 -16.41 3.75 -6.16
CA VAL A 141 -15.07 3.78 -6.83
C VAL A 141 -14.96 2.82 -8.00
N HIS A 142 -16.08 2.42 -8.62
CA HIS A 142 -16.03 1.52 -9.77
C HIS A 142 -15.22 2.08 -10.96
N ASP A 143 -15.12 3.41 -11.07
CA ASP A 143 -14.37 4.09 -12.14
C ASP A 143 -12.85 4.09 -11.94
N ILE A 144 -12.36 3.75 -10.73
CA ILE A 144 -10.93 3.72 -10.43
C ILE A 144 -10.40 2.30 -10.63
N ASP A 145 -9.34 2.15 -11.40
CA ASP A 145 -8.73 0.85 -11.68
C ASP A 145 -8.23 0.17 -10.41
N GLY A 146 -8.61 -1.09 -10.24
CA GLY A 146 -8.15 -1.91 -9.11
C GLY A 146 -8.98 -3.16 -8.93
N VAL A 147 -8.41 -4.14 -8.26
CA VAL A 147 -9.00 -5.47 -8.08
C VAL A 147 -9.45 -5.73 -6.63
N GLY A 148 -9.07 -4.85 -5.71
CA GLY A 148 -9.38 -5.02 -4.29
C GLY A 148 -8.50 -6.09 -3.60
N ILE A 149 -7.29 -6.35 -4.10
CA ILE A 149 -6.34 -7.29 -3.49
C ILE A 149 -5.20 -6.58 -2.75
N GLY A 150 -4.83 -5.37 -3.16
CA GLY A 150 -3.62 -4.70 -2.68
C GLY A 150 -3.58 -4.48 -1.16
N LEU A 151 -4.63 -3.90 -0.57
CA LEU A 151 -4.69 -3.69 0.89
C LEU A 151 -4.82 -5.00 1.67
N TYR A 152 -5.52 -5.99 1.14
CA TYR A 152 -5.56 -7.32 1.72
C TYR A 152 -4.17 -7.92 1.78
N LEU A 153 -3.43 -7.91 0.66
CA LEU A 153 -2.06 -8.42 0.57
C LEU A 153 -1.12 -7.67 1.54
N ALA A 154 -1.21 -6.36 1.59
CA ALA A 154 -0.43 -5.55 2.54
C ALA A 154 -0.68 -5.99 3.98
N ARG A 155 -1.95 -6.16 4.38
CA ARG A 155 -2.31 -6.62 5.73
C ARG A 155 -1.75 -8.00 6.03
N GLU A 156 -1.87 -8.96 5.12
CA GLU A 156 -1.35 -10.32 5.33
C GLU A 156 0.18 -10.30 5.52
N ILE A 157 0.91 -9.58 4.67
CA ILE A 157 2.37 -9.44 4.77
C ILE A 157 2.80 -8.87 6.13
N ILE A 158 2.15 -7.80 6.58
CA ILE A 158 2.48 -7.15 7.85
C ILE A 158 2.09 -8.03 9.03
N THR A 159 0.94 -8.69 8.98
CA THR A 159 0.48 -9.63 10.02
C THR A 159 1.43 -10.81 10.17
N MET A 160 1.92 -11.38 9.07
CA MET A 160 2.91 -12.47 9.10
C MET A 160 4.24 -12.05 9.73
N GLN A 161 4.55 -10.76 9.76
CA GLN A 161 5.71 -10.21 10.45
C GLN A 161 5.47 -9.89 11.93
N GLY A 162 4.25 -10.14 12.44
CA GLY A 162 3.83 -9.83 13.80
C GLY A 162 3.34 -8.40 13.99
N GLY A 163 3.12 -7.68 12.87
CA GLY A 163 2.61 -6.32 12.83
C GLY A 163 1.11 -6.24 12.56
N TYR A 164 0.62 -5.04 12.35
CA TYR A 164 -0.77 -4.78 11.97
C TYR A 164 -0.89 -3.47 11.19
N ILE A 165 -2.04 -3.26 10.54
CA ILE A 165 -2.36 -2.05 9.79
C ILE A 165 -3.68 -1.47 10.32
N THR A 166 -3.74 -0.15 10.44
CA THR A 166 -4.95 0.60 10.76
C THR A 166 -5.23 1.65 9.68
N VAL A 167 -6.47 2.13 9.63
CA VAL A 167 -6.87 3.25 8.78
C VAL A 167 -7.68 4.26 9.59
N GLU A 168 -7.37 5.53 9.40
CA GLU A 168 -8.15 6.66 9.88
C GLU A 168 -8.48 7.52 8.67
N SER A 169 -9.76 7.78 8.43
CA SER A 169 -10.18 8.48 7.22
C SER A 169 -11.47 9.26 7.44
N LYS A 170 -11.60 10.37 6.71
CA LYS A 170 -12.83 11.14 6.64
C LYS A 170 -13.11 11.54 5.20
N VAL A 171 -14.34 11.32 4.76
CA VAL A 171 -14.78 11.64 3.40
C VAL A 171 -14.53 13.12 3.10
N GLY A 172 -13.83 13.39 1.99
CA GLY A 172 -13.46 14.74 1.55
C GLY A 172 -12.18 15.32 2.19
N GLU A 173 -11.59 14.64 3.19
CA GLU A 173 -10.38 15.13 3.88
C GLU A 173 -9.15 14.24 3.61
N GLY A 174 -9.36 13.01 3.11
CA GLY A 174 -8.30 12.04 2.85
C GLY A 174 -8.23 10.90 3.84
N SER A 175 -7.13 10.14 3.80
CA SER A 175 -6.94 8.97 4.64
C SER A 175 -5.52 8.91 5.19
N THR A 176 -5.37 8.27 6.35
CA THR A 176 -4.08 7.85 6.89
C THR A 176 -4.10 6.34 7.09
N CYS A 177 -3.24 5.65 6.36
CA CYS A 177 -2.99 4.23 6.56
C CYS A 177 -1.72 4.08 7.39
N SER A 178 -1.83 3.46 8.57
CA SER A 178 -0.72 3.29 9.52
C SER A 178 -0.31 1.82 9.60
N VAL A 179 0.96 1.56 9.29
CA VAL A 179 1.60 0.25 9.39
C VAL A 179 2.41 0.19 10.68
N PHE A 180 2.23 -0.88 11.44
CA PHE A 180 2.97 -1.14 12.67
C PHE A 180 3.79 -2.42 12.51
N LEU A 181 5.12 -2.30 12.59
CA LEU A 181 6.07 -3.42 12.57
C LEU A 181 6.74 -3.56 13.94
N PRO A 182 6.84 -4.77 14.52
CA PRO A 182 7.55 -4.96 15.79
C PRO A 182 9.01 -4.53 15.68
N ILE A 183 9.53 -3.84 16.69
CA ILE A 183 10.95 -3.44 16.75
C ILE A 183 11.84 -4.62 17.22
N LYS A 184 11.23 -5.62 17.90
CA LYS A 184 11.91 -6.82 18.42
C LYS A 184 11.27 -8.08 17.92
#